data_171d815d312f6457c2d7b0d6267256eb
#
_entry.id   171d815d312f6457c2d7b0d6267256eb
#
_cell.length_a   1.000
_cell.length_b   1.000
_cell.length_c   1.000
_cell.angle_alpha   90.00
_cell.angle_beta   90.00
_cell.angle_gamma   90.00
#
_symmetry.space_group_name_H-M   'P 1'
#
loop_
_entity.id
_entity.type
_entity.pdbx_description
1 polymer ?
#
loop_
_entity_poly.entity_id
_entity_poly.type
_entity_poly.pdbx_seq_one_letter_code
_entity_poly.pdbx_strand_id
1 'polypeptide(L)'
;INQGNIYITVLNLNNGFHFEDYIFISEQDIFGEKFYRPRIIRKAENFIREISSVMPGDAVVHVDHGIGRFQNLSTLEINNAKHECLLIKYANDDKLYLPVENIEVLSRYGSEISDQMLDKLGGLSWTTRKENLKKKIKFLAEELISVAAKRQLSKAEMLNVPEDFYEEFCSRFSFEETNDQLNAINDVQNDLEKGLPMDRLICGDVGFGKTEVALRASFLAAMSGKQVSLLTPTTLLARQHFETFKDRFKGFPINISELSRLTPKKESVITGINSGSCDIVIGTHSLLGEKISFNDLGLLIIDEEQHFGVKHKEKIKKLRDNIHVLTLTATPIPRTLQLAMTGVRDLSIIASPPIDRRAIETYVFPNDPLVVKEALLRERHRGGQSFYVVPRISDIEDIEEYLKEFVPEINYITVHGQMPSKQIEDRINDFYMGSYDVLISTTIIESGLDIPNANTLIIHRSCLLYTSPSPRDLAQ
;
A
#
# COMPACT_ATOMS: atom_id res chain seq x y z
N ILE A 1 2.66 -5.16 62.72
CA ILE A 1 3.32 -5.31 61.39
C ILE A 1 4.08 -6.62 61.50
N ASN A 2 3.51 -7.72 60.96
CA ASN A 2 4.20 -8.99 60.84
C ASN A 2 5.35 -8.79 59.85
N GLN A 3 6.57 -9.15 60.21
CA GLN A 3 7.74 -9.18 59.34
C GLN A 3 7.51 -10.31 58.33
N GLY A 4 7.03 -9.97 57.15
CA GLY A 4 6.98 -10.90 56.03
C GLY A 4 8.37 -11.13 55.43
N ASN A 5 8.70 -12.36 55.13
CA ASN A 5 9.93 -12.68 54.40
C ASN A 5 9.86 -12.21 52.98
N ILE A 6 10.92 -11.51 52.51
CA ILE A 6 11.04 -11.07 51.11
C ILE A 6 11.93 -12.07 50.37
N TYR A 7 11.42 -12.64 49.30
CA TYR A 7 12.16 -13.55 48.43
C TYR A 7 12.38 -12.89 47.07
N ILE A 8 13.59 -13.00 46.54
CA ILE A 8 13.93 -12.47 45.20
C ILE A 8 14.15 -13.65 44.26
N THR A 9 13.42 -13.66 43.16
CA THR A 9 13.56 -14.69 42.12
C THR A 9 13.59 -14.05 40.72
N VAL A 10 14.17 -14.76 39.78
CA VAL A 10 14.18 -14.32 38.35
C VAL A 10 13.03 -15.02 37.65
N LEU A 11 11.95 -14.28 37.42
CA LEU A 11 10.77 -14.74 36.69
C LEU A 11 10.37 -13.70 35.65
N ASN A 12 9.99 -14.12 34.44
CA ASN A 12 9.49 -13.20 33.42
C ASN A 12 8.03 -12.83 33.75
N LEU A 13 7.85 -11.83 34.61
CA LEU A 13 6.56 -11.25 34.92
C LEU A 13 6.47 -9.84 34.40
N ASN A 14 5.44 -9.56 33.59
CA ASN A 14 5.17 -8.20 33.09
C ASN A 14 4.49 -7.34 34.19
N ASN A 15 3.55 -7.91 34.95
CA ASN A 15 2.83 -7.23 36.02
C ASN A 15 2.85 -8.10 37.27
N GLY A 16 2.91 -7.49 38.43
CA GLY A 16 2.75 -8.19 39.69
C GLY A 16 1.31 -8.70 39.91
N PHE A 17 1.16 -9.67 40.77
CA PHE A 17 -0.14 -10.27 41.13
C PHE A 17 -0.15 -10.77 42.57
N HIS A 18 -1.34 -10.98 43.08
CA HIS A 18 -1.55 -11.59 44.43
C HIS A 18 -2.03 -13.02 44.24
N PHE A 19 -1.38 -13.94 44.93
CA PHE A 19 -1.76 -15.34 44.94
C PHE A 19 -1.67 -15.90 46.34
N GLU A 20 -2.79 -16.32 46.91
CA GLU A 20 -2.93 -16.77 48.31
C GLU A 20 -2.33 -15.75 49.29
N ASP A 21 -1.35 -16.15 50.09
CA ASP A 21 -0.66 -15.30 51.07
C ASP A 21 0.59 -14.60 50.50
N TYR A 22 0.85 -14.70 49.18
CA TYR A 22 2.03 -14.14 48.53
C TYR A 22 1.66 -12.99 47.59
N ILE A 23 2.44 -11.93 47.66
CA ILE A 23 2.37 -10.80 46.75
C ILE A 23 3.61 -10.86 45.87
N PHE A 24 3.40 -10.97 44.55
CA PHE A 24 4.45 -10.91 43.54
C PHE A 24 4.51 -9.49 43.02
N ILE A 25 5.66 -8.86 43.15
CA ILE A 25 5.92 -7.49 42.67
C ILE A 25 6.92 -7.58 41.52
N SER A 26 6.53 -7.07 40.34
CA SER A 26 7.38 -7.01 39.16
C SER A 26 8.23 -5.73 39.14
N GLU A 27 9.22 -5.70 38.28
CA GLU A 27 10.03 -4.52 38.07
C GLU A 27 9.18 -3.32 37.57
N GLN A 28 8.11 -3.58 36.82
CA GLN A 28 7.18 -2.54 36.33
C GLN A 28 6.35 -1.92 37.47
N ASP A 29 6.00 -2.70 38.47
CA ASP A 29 5.23 -2.19 39.62
C ASP A 29 6.08 -1.24 40.49
N ILE A 30 7.41 -1.44 40.53
CA ILE A 30 8.33 -0.61 41.32
C ILE A 30 8.73 0.65 40.56
N PHE A 31 9.09 0.53 39.27
CA PHE A 31 9.71 1.61 38.49
C PHE A 31 8.77 2.28 37.49
N GLY A 32 7.56 1.73 37.28
CA GLY A 32 6.56 2.23 36.31
C GLY A 32 6.89 1.90 34.85
N GLU A 33 5.89 1.99 33.97
CA GLU A 33 6.00 1.62 32.54
C GLU A 33 7.06 2.41 31.74
N LYS A 34 7.47 3.59 32.23
CA LYS A 34 8.44 4.45 31.54
C LYS A 34 9.88 3.93 31.51
N PHE A 35 10.24 3.01 32.38
CA PHE A 35 11.59 2.46 32.45
C PHE A 35 11.73 1.13 31.71
N TYR A 36 10.65 0.46 31.38
CA TYR A 36 10.67 -0.75 30.59
C TYR A 36 10.64 -0.40 29.10
N ARG A 37 11.80 -0.20 28.50
CA ARG A 37 11.94 -0.43 27.06
C ARG A 37 12.10 -1.94 26.91
N PRO A 38 11.11 -2.68 26.33
CA PRO A 38 11.37 -4.04 25.93
C PRO A 38 12.59 -3.98 24.99
N ARG A 39 13.72 -4.53 25.37
CA ARG A 39 14.69 -4.98 24.38
C ARG A 39 13.90 -5.91 23.49
N ILE A 40 13.60 -5.46 22.29
CA ILE A 40 13.11 -6.33 21.23
C ILE A 40 14.31 -7.27 21.00
N ILE A 41 14.31 -8.38 21.74
CA ILE A 41 15.06 -9.57 21.38
C ILE A 41 14.33 -10.02 20.11
N ARG A 42 14.75 -9.48 18.95
CA ARG A 42 14.45 -10.10 17.66
C ARG A 42 14.90 -11.53 17.86
N LYS A 43 13.93 -12.46 17.86
CA LYS A 43 14.22 -13.87 18.13
C LYS A 43 15.39 -14.25 17.24
N ALA A 44 16.50 -14.68 17.82
CA ALA A 44 17.71 -15.11 17.12
C ALA A 44 17.39 -16.12 16.00
N GLU A 45 16.31 -16.88 16.16
CA GLU A 45 15.81 -17.83 15.17
C GLU A 45 15.36 -17.20 13.83
N ASN A 46 14.77 -15.99 13.82
CA ASN A 46 14.42 -15.31 12.56
C ASN A 46 15.68 -14.69 11.93
N PHE A 47 16.63 -14.26 12.74
CA PHE A 47 17.90 -13.70 12.27
C PHE A 47 18.81 -14.79 11.68
N ILE A 48 18.86 -15.95 12.31
CA ILE A 48 19.60 -17.12 11.80
C ILE A 48 18.98 -17.61 10.48
N ARG A 49 17.65 -17.53 10.30
CA ARG A 49 16.99 -17.88 9.02
C ARG A 49 17.29 -16.91 7.89
N GLU A 50 17.36 -15.61 8.14
CA GLU A 50 17.70 -14.62 7.11
C GLU A 50 19.14 -14.75 6.63
N ILE A 51 20.08 -15.09 7.54
CA ILE A 51 21.51 -15.19 7.20
C ILE A 51 21.89 -16.60 6.73
N SER A 52 21.19 -17.65 7.17
CA SER A 52 21.36 -18.99 6.58
C SER A 52 20.98 -19.04 5.10
N SER A 53 20.36 -18.00 4.57
CA SER A 53 20.05 -17.83 3.15
C SER A 53 21.09 -17.02 2.36
N VAL A 54 22.14 -16.47 3.01
CA VAL A 54 23.19 -15.71 2.33
C VAL A 54 24.18 -16.69 1.69
N MET A 55 24.26 -16.62 0.36
CA MET A 55 25.19 -17.45 -0.42
C MET A 55 26.50 -16.72 -0.69
N PRO A 56 27.61 -17.47 -0.88
CA PRO A 56 28.84 -16.86 -1.37
C PRO A 56 28.62 -16.07 -2.65
N GLY A 57 29.06 -14.81 -2.65
CA GLY A 57 28.80 -13.85 -3.73
C GLY A 57 27.68 -12.85 -3.45
N ASP A 58 26.83 -13.08 -2.46
CA ASP A 58 25.75 -12.16 -2.10
C ASP A 58 26.31 -10.84 -1.53
N ALA A 59 25.61 -9.76 -1.85
CA ALA A 59 25.88 -8.46 -1.26
C ALA A 59 25.30 -8.36 0.15
N VAL A 60 26.12 -7.84 1.07
CA VAL A 60 25.75 -7.63 2.48
C VAL A 60 26.09 -6.21 2.92
N VAL A 61 25.35 -5.68 3.86
CA VAL A 61 25.57 -4.36 4.43
C VAL A 61 26.00 -4.51 5.88
N HIS A 62 27.18 -4.03 6.20
CA HIS A 62 27.65 -3.90 7.58
C HIS A 62 27.26 -2.54 8.13
N VAL A 63 26.74 -2.49 9.35
CA VAL A 63 26.23 -1.24 9.97
C VAL A 63 27.27 -0.12 9.94
N ASP A 64 28.57 -0.43 10.15
CA ASP A 64 29.63 0.57 10.25
C ASP A 64 30.54 0.68 9.02
N HIS A 65 30.59 -0.38 8.20
CA HIS A 65 31.53 -0.46 7.08
C HIS A 65 30.87 -0.39 5.70
N GLY A 66 29.52 -0.42 5.65
CA GLY A 66 28.76 -0.28 4.41
C GLY A 66 28.66 -1.58 3.62
N ILE A 67 28.57 -1.43 2.30
CA ILE A 67 28.26 -2.52 1.38
C ILE A 67 29.51 -3.30 1.06
N GLY A 68 29.45 -4.61 1.33
CA GLY A 68 30.46 -5.58 0.97
C GLY A 68 29.86 -6.82 0.32
N ARG A 69 30.70 -7.76 -0.11
CA ARG A 69 30.29 -9.02 -0.72
C ARG A 69 30.73 -10.18 0.17
N PHE A 70 29.78 -11.01 0.59
CA PHE A 70 30.08 -12.21 1.35
C PHE A 70 30.85 -13.23 0.47
N GLN A 71 31.93 -13.76 0.95
CA GLN A 71 32.75 -14.73 0.22
C GLN A 71 32.55 -16.15 0.75
N ASN A 72 32.89 -16.38 1.98
CA ASN A 72 32.82 -17.68 2.65
C ASN A 72 32.89 -17.55 4.17
N LEU A 73 32.69 -18.66 4.86
CA LEU A 73 33.05 -18.84 6.27
C LEU A 73 34.53 -19.26 6.35
N SER A 74 35.30 -18.63 7.23
CA SER A 74 36.72 -18.89 7.46
C SER A 74 36.97 -19.06 8.95
N THR A 75 37.73 -20.06 9.32
CA THR A 75 38.18 -20.24 10.70
C THR A 75 39.51 -19.53 10.89
N LEU A 76 39.56 -18.57 11.78
CA LEU A 76 40.78 -17.86 12.18
C LEU A 76 41.24 -18.36 13.55
N GLU A 77 42.53 -18.59 13.69
CA GLU A 77 43.13 -18.94 14.97
C GLU A 77 43.72 -17.67 15.59
N ILE A 78 43.06 -17.15 16.65
CA ILE A 78 43.50 -15.95 17.36
C ILE A 78 43.75 -16.34 18.82
N ASN A 79 44.95 -16.08 19.33
CA ASN A 79 45.33 -16.40 20.71
C ASN A 79 45.09 -17.87 21.10
N ASN A 80 45.41 -18.82 20.21
CA ASN A 80 45.23 -20.27 20.38
C ASN A 80 43.72 -20.69 20.51
N ALA A 81 42.78 -19.83 20.14
CA ALA A 81 41.35 -20.14 20.05
C ALA A 81 40.90 -20.07 18.59
N LYS A 82 40.07 -21.03 18.17
CA LYS A 82 39.48 -21.06 16.82
C LYS A 82 38.19 -20.23 16.81
N HIS A 83 38.14 -19.22 15.96
CA HIS A 83 36.97 -18.38 15.76
C HIS A 83 36.42 -18.57 14.34
N GLU A 84 35.16 -18.87 14.22
CA GLU A 84 34.48 -18.88 12.93
C GLU A 84 34.08 -17.45 12.55
N CYS A 85 34.52 -17.01 11.36
CA CYS A 85 34.31 -15.67 10.87
C CYS A 85 33.70 -15.69 9.46
N LEU A 86 32.78 -14.74 9.19
CA LEU A 86 32.32 -14.42 7.85
C LEU A 86 33.40 -13.57 7.16
N LEU A 87 33.86 -14.01 6.00
CA LEU A 87 34.76 -13.22 5.15
C LEU A 87 33.92 -12.36 4.22
N ILE A 88 34.04 -11.04 4.37
CA ILE A 88 33.37 -10.04 3.55
C ILE A 88 34.42 -9.25 2.78
N LYS A 89 34.26 -9.20 1.45
CA LYS A 89 35.12 -8.46 0.54
C LYS A 89 34.52 -7.07 0.27
N TYR A 90 35.37 -6.05 0.35
CA TYR A 90 35.05 -4.66 0.06
C TYR A 90 35.76 -4.16 -1.21
N ALA A 91 35.59 -2.89 -1.57
CA ALA A 91 36.33 -2.28 -2.67
C ALA A 91 37.85 -2.38 -2.45
N ASN A 92 38.64 -2.43 -3.53
CA ASN A 92 40.11 -2.59 -3.52
C ASN A 92 40.59 -3.92 -2.92
N ASP A 93 39.76 -4.96 -2.94
CA ASP A 93 40.09 -6.28 -2.36
C ASP A 93 40.29 -6.29 -0.83
N ASP A 94 39.84 -5.22 -0.13
CA ASP A 94 39.88 -5.18 1.32
C ASP A 94 38.99 -6.28 1.91
N LYS A 95 39.47 -6.90 3.00
CA LYS A 95 38.79 -8.04 3.63
C LYS A 95 38.43 -7.72 5.07
N LEU A 96 37.18 -7.98 5.43
CA LEU A 96 36.68 -7.93 6.80
C LEU A 96 36.33 -9.34 7.26
N TYR A 97 36.90 -9.73 8.40
CA TYR A 97 36.58 -10.98 9.08
C TYR A 97 35.66 -10.65 10.25
N LEU A 98 34.36 -10.98 10.13
CA LEU A 98 33.38 -10.74 11.15
C LEU A 98 33.10 -12.04 11.90
N PRO A 99 33.33 -12.11 13.24
CA PRO A 99 32.94 -13.26 14.03
C PRO A 99 31.43 -13.59 13.87
N VAL A 100 31.11 -14.88 13.77
CA VAL A 100 29.71 -15.32 13.59
C VAL A 100 28.81 -14.85 14.74
N GLU A 101 29.35 -14.65 15.93
CA GLU A 101 28.68 -14.12 17.10
C GLU A 101 28.17 -12.69 16.91
N ASN A 102 28.81 -11.90 16.03
CA ASN A 102 28.47 -10.52 15.72
C ASN A 102 27.64 -10.37 14.43
N ILE A 103 27.03 -11.44 13.98
CA ILE A 103 26.28 -11.49 12.72
C ILE A 103 25.11 -10.49 12.66
N GLU A 104 24.63 -10.03 13.81
CA GLU A 104 23.57 -9.01 13.97
C GLU A 104 23.90 -7.64 13.36
N VAL A 105 25.18 -7.35 13.11
CA VAL A 105 25.61 -6.10 12.45
C VAL A 105 25.56 -6.17 10.92
N LEU A 106 25.22 -7.36 10.36
CA LEU A 106 25.03 -7.57 8.93
C LEU A 106 23.56 -7.64 8.56
N SER A 107 23.26 -7.14 7.37
CA SER A 107 21.98 -7.35 6.71
C SER A 107 22.20 -7.69 5.25
N ARG A 108 21.29 -8.48 4.65
CA ARG A 108 21.36 -8.81 3.23
C ARG A 108 21.01 -7.57 2.40
N TYR A 109 21.75 -7.31 1.36
CA TYR A 109 21.41 -6.31 0.36
C TYR A 109 20.58 -6.98 -0.74
N GLY A 110 19.35 -6.50 -0.95
CA GLY A 110 18.33 -7.22 -1.71
C GLY A 110 18.46 -7.18 -3.25
N SER A 111 19.55 -6.64 -3.80
CA SER A 111 19.76 -6.56 -5.26
C SER A 111 21.15 -7.04 -5.64
N GLU A 112 21.30 -7.57 -6.86
CA GLU A 112 22.61 -7.86 -7.44
C GLU A 112 23.39 -6.56 -7.60
N ILE A 113 24.62 -6.55 -7.10
CA ILE A 113 25.49 -5.38 -7.12
C ILE A 113 26.72 -5.67 -7.99
N SER A 114 27.07 -4.70 -8.84
CA SER A 114 28.36 -4.68 -9.51
C SER A 114 29.48 -4.38 -8.52
N ASP A 115 30.71 -4.87 -8.76
CA ASP A 115 31.87 -4.63 -7.89
C ASP A 115 32.22 -3.14 -7.72
N GLN A 116 31.70 -2.28 -8.61
CA GLN A 116 31.87 -0.81 -8.53
C GLN A 116 31.03 -0.17 -7.42
N MET A 117 30.03 -0.87 -6.87
CA MET A 117 29.16 -0.36 -5.79
C MET A 117 29.64 -0.75 -4.39
N LEU A 118 30.73 -1.51 -4.27
CA LEU A 118 31.29 -1.88 -2.97
C LEU A 118 31.93 -0.67 -2.28
N ASP A 119 31.67 -0.54 -0.99
CA ASP A 119 32.31 0.51 -0.17
C ASP A 119 33.78 0.19 0.13
N LYS A 120 34.56 1.23 0.43
CA LYS A 120 35.94 1.07 0.92
C LYS A 120 35.92 0.85 2.42
N LEU A 121 36.64 -0.16 2.90
CA LEU A 121 36.78 -0.42 4.33
C LEU A 121 37.52 0.76 5.00
N GLY A 122 36.91 1.31 6.07
CA GLY A 122 37.46 2.49 6.74
C GLY A 122 37.29 3.82 6.01
N GLY A 123 36.58 3.81 4.87
CA GLY A 123 36.29 5.03 4.10
C GLY A 123 35.18 5.92 4.75
N LEU A 124 35.31 7.23 4.56
CA LEU A 124 34.33 8.20 5.07
C LEU A 124 33.01 8.24 4.24
N SER A 125 32.99 7.60 3.07
CA SER A 125 31.84 7.66 2.16
C SER A 125 30.56 7.05 2.77
N TRP A 126 30.68 5.94 3.46
CA TRP A 126 29.55 5.29 4.14
C TRP A 126 29.05 6.12 5.32
N THR A 127 29.95 6.60 6.18
CA THR A 127 29.62 7.46 7.32
C THR A 127 28.93 8.73 6.87
N THR A 128 29.44 9.38 5.83
CA THR A 128 28.85 10.60 5.25
C THR A 128 27.46 10.32 4.66
N ARG A 129 27.29 9.20 3.94
CA ARG A 129 25.96 8.79 3.44
C ARG A 129 24.98 8.53 4.58
N LYS A 130 25.41 7.79 5.62
CA LYS A 130 24.63 7.50 6.82
C LYS A 130 24.22 8.78 7.56
N GLU A 131 25.14 9.73 7.72
CA GLU A 131 24.84 11.03 8.35
C GLU A 131 23.88 11.88 7.51
N ASN A 132 24.10 11.95 6.20
CA ASN A 132 23.21 12.68 5.31
C ASN A 132 21.80 12.05 5.29
N LEU A 133 21.71 10.73 5.34
CA LEU A 133 20.44 10.05 5.45
C LEU A 133 19.76 10.34 6.81
N LYS A 134 20.51 10.28 7.91
CA LYS A 134 20.01 10.65 9.24
C LYS A 134 19.49 12.09 9.28
N LYS A 135 20.22 13.04 8.69
CA LYS A 135 19.76 14.44 8.58
C LYS A 135 18.47 14.56 7.78
N LYS A 136 18.37 13.86 6.64
CA LYS A 136 17.14 13.84 5.84
C LYS A 136 15.98 13.22 6.61
N ILE A 137 16.19 12.12 7.31
CA ILE A 137 15.16 11.46 8.13
C ILE A 137 14.72 12.38 9.27
N LYS A 138 15.68 13.05 9.95
CA LYS A 138 15.37 14.01 11.02
C LYS A 138 14.53 15.17 10.51
N PHE A 139 14.92 15.78 9.40
CA PHE A 139 14.17 16.88 8.77
C PHE A 139 12.74 16.43 8.41
N LEU A 140 12.59 15.25 7.81
CA LEU A 140 11.28 14.69 7.49
C LEU A 140 10.44 14.42 8.75
N ALA A 141 11.06 13.91 9.81
CA ALA A 141 10.37 13.66 11.06
C ALA A 141 9.90 14.98 11.72
N GLU A 142 10.73 16.01 11.72
CA GLU A 142 10.37 17.34 12.23
C GLU A 142 9.21 17.97 11.44
N GLU A 143 9.23 17.84 10.11
CA GLU A 143 8.13 18.31 9.26
C GLU A 143 6.82 17.58 9.57
N LEU A 144 6.88 16.26 9.75
CA LEU A 144 5.71 15.43 10.04
C LEU A 144 5.14 15.69 11.43
N ILE A 145 6.00 15.82 12.44
CA ILE A 145 5.58 16.19 13.81
C ILE A 145 4.93 17.58 13.80
N SER A 146 5.48 18.54 13.04
CA SER A 146 4.88 19.85 12.89
C SER A 146 3.48 19.80 12.28
N VAL A 147 3.28 18.97 11.25
CA VAL A 147 1.96 18.78 10.62
C VAL A 147 0.98 18.14 11.60
N ALA A 148 1.40 17.08 12.32
CA ALA A 148 0.57 16.41 13.32
C ALA A 148 0.20 17.35 14.47
N ALA A 149 1.16 18.16 14.97
CA ALA A 149 0.92 19.11 16.04
C ALA A 149 -0.06 20.22 15.60
N LYS A 150 0.10 20.77 14.39
CA LYS A 150 -0.86 21.75 13.83
C LYS A 150 -2.25 21.18 13.77
N ARG A 151 -2.39 19.92 13.36
CA ARG A 151 -3.65 19.23 13.25
C ARG A 151 -4.34 19.03 14.59
N GLN A 152 -3.59 18.66 15.64
CA GLN A 152 -4.13 18.55 17.00
C GLN A 152 -4.61 19.87 17.58
N LEU A 153 -4.06 20.99 17.10
CA LEU A 153 -4.48 22.36 17.49
C LEU A 153 -5.63 22.88 16.61
N SER A 154 -5.89 22.27 15.46
CA SER A 154 -6.98 22.65 14.57
C SER A 154 -8.29 22.05 15.06
N LYS A 155 -9.39 22.76 14.77
CA LYS A 155 -10.75 22.26 15.03
C LYS A 155 -11.39 21.88 13.71
N ALA A 156 -12.02 20.73 13.66
CA ALA A 156 -12.92 20.33 12.58
C ALA A 156 -14.36 20.30 13.11
N GLU A 157 -15.32 20.42 12.23
CA GLU A 157 -16.71 20.22 12.62
C GLU A 157 -16.98 18.74 12.89
N MET A 158 -17.78 18.46 13.92
CA MET A 158 -18.25 17.12 14.20
C MET A 158 -19.28 16.75 13.12
N LEU A 159 -19.05 15.64 12.44
CA LEU A 159 -19.97 15.14 11.42
C LEU A 159 -20.86 14.07 12.07
N ASN A 160 -22.09 14.44 12.32
CA ASN A 160 -23.07 13.56 12.97
C ASN A 160 -24.39 13.57 12.16
N VAL A 161 -24.94 12.38 11.98
CA VAL A 161 -26.18 12.17 11.23
C VAL A 161 -27.18 11.42 12.11
N PRO A 162 -28.49 11.66 12.01
CA PRO A 162 -29.48 10.84 12.69
C PRO A 162 -29.30 9.36 12.39
N GLU A 163 -29.35 8.53 13.43
CA GLU A 163 -29.03 7.10 13.39
C GLU A 163 -29.90 6.34 12.37
N ASP A 164 -31.18 6.67 12.29
CA ASP A 164 -32.13 6.04 11.36
C ASP A 164 -31.69 6.12 9.89
N PHE A 165 -31.17 7.28 9.45
CA PHE A 165 -30.69 7.45 8.07
C PHE A 165 -29.40 6.69 7.82
N TYR A 166 -28.52 6.61 8.81
CA TYR A 166 -27.28 5.87 8.70
C TYR A 166 -27.54 4.36 8.65
N GLU A 167 -28.45 3.86 9.49
CA GLU A 167 -28.88 2.45 9.46
C GLU A 167 -29.51 2.07 8.12
N GLU A 168 -30.38 2.94 7.57
CA GLU A 168 -30.93 2.72 6.24
C GLU A 168 -29.83 2.62 5.17
N PHE A 169 -28.82 3.51 5.21
CA PHE A 169 -27.71 3.45 4.29
C PHE A 169 -26.91 2.16 4.45
N CYS A 170 -26.62 1.73 5.68
CA CYS A 170 -25.91 0.50 5.98
C CYS A 170 -26.66 -0.74 5.50
N SER A 171 -27.99 -0.80 5.68
CA SER A 171 -28.83 -1.93 5.27
C SER A 171 -28.83 -2.20 3.76
N ARG A 172 -28.43 -1.22 2.95
CA ARG A 172 -28.31 -1.36 1.49
C ARG A 172 -27.01 -2.02 1.04
N PHE A 173 -26.12 -2.35 1.97
CA PHE A 173 -24.90 -3.11 1.66
C PHE A 173 -25.27 -4.58 1.43
N SER A 174 -24.90 -5.12 0.27
CA SER A 174 -25.34 -6.46 -0.18
C SER A 174 -24.52 -7.61 0.41
N PHE A 175 -23.49 -7.32 1.18
CA PHE A 175 -22.57 -8.31 1.75
C PHE A 175 -22.55 -8.23 3.27
N GLU A 176 -22.08 -9.30 3.93
CA GLU A 176 -21.79 -9.26 5.35
C GLU A 176 -20.42 -8.64 5.58
N GLU A 177 -20.36 -7.66 6.49
CA GLU A 177 -19.09 -7.04 6.88
C GLU A 177 -18.24 -8.00 7.69
N THR A 178 -16.94 -8.01 7.39
CA THR A 178 -15.96 -8.67 8.26
C THR A 178 -15.71 -7.84 9.52
N ASN A 179 -15.22 -8.48 10.58
CA ASN A 179 -14.87 -7.77 11.82
C ASN A 179 -13.86 -6.63 11.58
N ASP A 180 -12.90 -6.84 10.67
CA ASP A 180 -11.91 -5.82 10.34
C ASP A 180 -12.53 -4.61 9.62
N GLN A 181 -13.50 -4.86 8.73
CA GLN A 181 -14.27 -3.80 8.08
C GLN A 181 -15.08 -3.00 9.09
N LEU A 182 -15.79 -3.68 10.00
CA LEU A 182 -16.55 -3.03 11.07
C LEU A 182 -15.64 -2.19 11.98
N ASN A 183 -14.50 -2.72 12.36
CA ASN A 183 -13.53 -1.96 13.16
C ASN A 183 -13.04 -0.72 12.42
N ALA A 184 -12.68 -0.85 11.14
CA ALA A 184 -12.24 0.29 10.33
C ALA A 184 -13.35 1.35 10.14
N ILE A 185 -14.60 0.93 9.96
CA ILE A 185 -15.77 1.83 9.88
C ILE A 185 -15.96 2.57 11.20
N ASN A 186 -15.95 1.86 12.34
CA ASN A 186 -16.11 2.44 13.66
C ASN A 186 -14.96 3.42 13.99
N ASP A 187 -13.73 3.07 13.61
CA ASP A 187 -12.58 3.95 13.78
C ASP A 187 -12.77 5.29 13.03
N VAL A 188 -13.23 5.22 11.76
CA VAL A 188 -13.50 6.41 10.94
C VAL A 188 -14.64 7.23 11.52
N GLN A 189 -15.72 6.59 11.93
CA GLN A 189 -16.88 7.25 12.54
C GLN A 189 -16.46 7.99 13.82
N ASN A 190 -15.76 7.31 14.72
CA ASN A 190 -15.22 7.93 15.93
C ASN A 190 -14.33 9.14 15.64
N ASP A 191 -13.49 9.07 14.59
CA ASP A 191 -12.63 10.20 14.22
C ASP A 191 -13.44 11.39 13.67
N LEU A 192 -14.50 11.15 12.90
CA LEU A 192 -15.38 12.20 12.37
C LEU A 192 -16.15 12.92 13.48
N GLU A 193 -16.42 12.23 14.59
CA GLU A 193 -17.15 12.78 15.75
C GLU A 193 -16.26 13.53 16.75
N LYS A 194 -14.92 13.35 16.71
CA LYS A 194 -13.98 13.94 17.69
C LYS A 194 -13.83 15.45 17.61
N GLY A 195 -14.30 16.10 16.54
CA GLY A 195 -14.10 17.56 16.33
C GLY A 195 -12.64 17.95 16.04
N LEU A 196 -11.81 17.00 15.68
CA LEU A 196 -10.43 17.18 15.21
C LEU A 196 -10.32 16.67 13.76
N PRO A 197 -9.52 17.31 12.90
CA PRO A 197 -9.34 16.82 11.53
C PRO A 197 -8.80 15.40 11.53
N MET A 198 -9.53 14.44 10.94
CA MET A 198 -9.08 13.06 10.76
C MET A 198 -7.95 12.97 9.73
N ASP A 199 -6.96 12.12 9.94
CA ASP A 199 -6.00 11.66 8.91
C ASP A 199 -5.75 10.17 9.07
N ARG A 200 -6.62 9.41 8.45
CA ARG A 200 -6.60 7.96 8.61
C ARG A 200 -6.23 7.26 7.30
N LEU A 201 -5.38 6.25 7.44
CA LEU A 201 -5.01 5.34 6.37
C LEU A 201 -5.77 4.02 6.55
N ILE A 202 -6.57 3.64 5.55
CA ILE A 202 -7.16 2.31 5.46
C ILE A 202 -6.29 1.45 4.56
N CYS A 203 -5.72 0.41 5.15
CA CYS A 203 -4.88 -0.55 4.44
C CYS A 203 -5.60 -1.88 4.34
N GLY A 204 -5.70 -2.44 3.15
CA GLY A 204 -6.32 -3.75 2.91
C GLY A 204 -6.12 -4.17 1.47
N ASP A 205 -6.06 -5.47 1.20
CA ASP A 205 -5.85 -6.00 -0.15
C ASP A 205 -6.99 -5.59 -1.11
N VAL A 206 -6.78 -5.78 -2.40
CA VAL A 206 -7.80 -5.53 -3.44
C VAL A 206 -9.03 -6.42 -3.16
N GLY A 207 -10.22 -5.83 -3.19
CA GLY A 207 -11.47 -6.55 -2.91
C GLY A 207 -11.80 -6.77 -1.43
N PHE A 208 -11.02 -6.20 -0.48
CA PHE A 208 -11.31 -6.30 0.97
C PHE A 208 -12.32 -5.27 1.48
N GLY A 209 -13.00 -4.55 0.61
CA GLY A 209 -14.10 -3.65 0.99
C GLY A 209 -13.66 -2.27 1.49
N LYS A 210 -12.46 -1.79 1.18
CA LYS A 210 -12.00 -0.42 1.48
C LYS A 210 -12.99 0.65 1.00
N THR A 211 -13.63 0.41 -0.13
CA THR A 211 -14.63 1.32 -0.73
C THR A 211 -15.86 1.48 0.14
N GLU A 212 -16.31 0.43 0.86
CA GLU A 212 -17.46 0.53 1.78
C GLU A 212 -17.16 1.48 2.94
N VAL A 213 -15.92 1.46 3.47
CA VAL A 213 -15.48 2.43 4.50
C VAL A 213 -15.57 3.87 3.97
N ALA A 214 -15.13 4.08 2.72
CA ALA A 214 -15.20 5.40 2.07
C ALA A 214 -16.65 5.84 1.80
N LEU A 215 -17.53 4.92 1.40
CA LEU A 215 -18.95 5.19 1.19
C LEU A 215 -19.64 5.65 2.47
N ARG A 216 -19.42 4.96 3.59
CA ARG A 216 -20.02 5.30 4.89
C ARG A 216 -19.48 6.64 5.41
N ALA A 217 -18.16 6.89 5.29
CA ALA A 217 -17.59 8.18 5.63
C ALA A 217 -18.17 9.33 4.79
N SER A 218 -18.34 9.08 3.47
CA SER A 218 -18.93 10.05 2.56
C SER A 218 -20.38 10.35 2.88
N PHE A 219 -21.15 9.33 3.30
CA PHE A 219 -22.52 9.49 3.71
C PHE A 219 -22.64 10.39 4.93
N LEU A 220 -21.85 10.13 5.96
CA LEU A 220 -21.82 10.95 7.18
C LEU A 220 -21.48 12.41 6.86
N ALA A 221 -20.45 12.64 6.03
CA ALA A 221 -20.05 14.00 5.67
C ALA A 221 -21.10 14.73 4.83
N ALA A 222 -21.61 14.09 3.77
CA ALA A 222 -22.60 14.71 2.88
C ALA A 222 -23.95 14.99 3.57
N MET A 223 -24.43 14.06 4.40
CA MET A 223 -25.65 14.26 5.19
C MET A 223 -25.49 15.32 6.29
N SER A 224 -24.27 15.59 6.74
CA SER A 224 -23.94 16.71 7.62
C SER A 224 -23.80 18.05 6.88
N GLY A 225 -24.11 18.10 5.57
CA GLY A 225 -24.07 19.30 4.73
C GLY A 225 -22.68 19.69 4.25
N LYS A 226 -21.67 18.81 4.36
CA LYS A 226 -20.32 19.06 3.89
C LYS A 226 -20.06 18.45 2.52
N GLN A 227 -19.21 19.12 1.74
CA GLN A 227 -18.78 18.55 0.48
C GLN A 227 -17.74 17.45 0.69
N VAL A 228 -17.81 16.42 -0.15
CA VAL A 228 -16.87 15.29 -0.19
C VAL A 228 -16.14 15.28 -1.52
N SER A 229 -14.82 15.14 -1.48
CA SER A 229 -13.99 14.96 -2.67
C SER A 229 -13.28 13.61 -2.65
N LEU A 230 -13.52 12.76 -3.65
CA LEU A 230 -12.81 11.49 -3.83
C LEU A 230 -11.84 11.60 -5.01
N LEU A 231 -10.55 11.52 -4.69
CA LEU A 231 -9.44 11.57 -5.64
C LEU A 231 -8.99 10.17 -6.03
N THR A 232 -8.94 9.90 -7.34
CA THR A 232 -8.45 8.65 -7.90
C THR A 232 -7.31 8.90 -8.89
N PRO A 233 -6.38 7.95 -9.08
CA PRO A 233 -5.25 8.13 -10.00
C PRO A 233 -5.67 8.14 -11.47
N THR A 234 -6.72 7.40 -11.84
CA THR A 234 -7.12 7.20 -13.23
C THR A 234 -8.57 7.58 -13.49
N THR A 235 -8.90 7.86 -14.74
CA THR A 235 -10.27 8.20 -15.16
C THR A 235 -11.21 7.00 -15.05
N LEU A 236 -10.71 5.80 -15.25
CA LEU A 236 -11.51 4.58 -15.14
C LEU A 236 -11.90 4.30 -13.69
N LEU A 237 -10.95 4.41 -12.75
CA LEU A 237 -11.26 4.31 -11.32
C LEU A 237 -12.24 5.40 -10.85
N ALA A 238 -12.10 6.64 -11.37
CA ALA A 238 -13.06 7.69 -11.07
C ALA A 238 -14.47 7.31 -11.50
N ARG A 239 -14.61 6.73 -12.69
CA ARG A 239 -15.89 6.28 -13.22
C ARG A 239 -16.46 5.10 -12.43
N GLN A 240 -15.64 4.10 -12.09
CA GLN A 240 -16.07 2.96 -11.27
C GLN A 240 -16.59 3.42 -9.90
N HIS A 241 -15.85 4.28 -9.22
CA HIS A 241 -16.32 4.86 -7.96
C HIS A 241 -17.59 5.69 -8.16
N PHE A 242 -17.67 6.47 -9.25
CA PHE A 242 -18.88 7.27 -9.53
C PHE A 242 -20.13 6.41 -9.69
N GLU A 243 -20.07 5.33 -10.47
CA GLU A 243 -21.21 4.42 -10.64
C GLU A 243 -21.57 3.73 -9.31
N THR A 244 -20.57 3.23 -8.57
CA THR A 244 -20.78 2.60 -7.26
C THR A 244 -21.43 3.57 -6.26
N PHE A 245 -20.95 4.81 -6.19
CA PHE A 245 -21.51 5.83 -5.31
C PHE A 245 -22.92 6.21 -5.74
N LYS A 246 -23.15 6.41 -7.04
CA LYS A 246 -24.47 6.76 -7.59
C LYS A 246 -25.51 5.69 -7.27
N ASP A 247 -25.17 4.43 -7.41
CA ASP A 247 -26.08 3.32 -7.10
C ASP A 247 -26.37 3.24 -5.59
N ARG A 248 -25.35 3.40 -4.77
CA ARG A 248 -25.44 3.26 -3.32
C ARG A 248 -26.22 4.42 -2.67
N PHE A 249 -26.08 5.63 -3.20
CA PHE A 249 -26.75 6.84 -2.72
C PHE A 249 -28.12 7.11 -3.35
N LYS A 250 -28.58 6.23 -4.24
CA LYS A 250 -29.86 6.40 -4.91
C LYS A 250 -31.02 6.54 -3.90
N GLY A 251 -31.79 7.62 -4.01
CA GLY A 251 -32.92 7.91 -3.13
C GLY A 251 -32.57 8.77 -1.91
N PHE A 252 -31.32 9.08 -1.67
CA PHE A 252 -30.92 10.10 -0.70
C PHE A 252 -30.79 11.47 -1.39
N PRO A 253 -31.03 12.58 -0.67
CA PRO A 253 -30.96 13.94 -1.22
C PRO A 253 -29.51 14.41 -1.39
N ILE A 254 -28.67 13.65 -2.09
CA ILE A 254 -27.24 13.88 -2.26
C ILE A 254 -26.92 13.91 -3.76
N ASN A 255 -26.29 15.01 -4.21
CA ASN A 255 -25.89 15.22 -5.59
C ASN A 255 -24.46 14.78 -5.81
N ILE A 256 -24.25 13.77 -6.66
CA ILE A 256 -22.95 13.21 -6.98
C ILE A 256 -22.56 13.60 -8.39
N SER A 257 -21.31 14.05 -8.57
CA SER A 257 -20.76 14.42 -9.88
C SER A 257 -19.41 13.76 -10.12
N GLU A 258 -19.11 13.48 -11.40
CA GLU A 258 -17.80 13.04 -11.84
C GLU A 258 -17.04 14.19 -12.49
N LEU A 259 -15.78 14.37 -12.15
CA LEU A 259 -14.87 15.31 -12.82
C LEU A 259 -13.59 14.62 -13.27
N SER A 260 -13.60 14.15 -14.48
CA SER A 260 -12.45 13.51 -15.13
C SER A 260 -12.18 14.15 -16.50
N ARG A 261 -11.16 13.65 -17.20
CA ARG A 261 -10.92 14.07 -18.57
C ARG A 261 -12.10 13.74 -19.51
N LEU A 262 -12.82 12.68 -19.22
CA LEU A 262 -13.93 12.17 -20.04
C LEU A 262 -15.27 12.81 -19.71
N THR A 263 -15.36 13.61 -18.64
CA THR A 263 -16.63 14.22 -18.23
C THR A 263 -17.15 15.18 -19.29
N PRO A 264 -18.37 14.96 -19.81
CA PRO A 264 -19.07 15.95 -20.64
C PRO A 264 -19.48 17.14 -19.76
N LYS A 265 -19.43 18.36 -20.29
CA LYS A 265 -19.87 19.59 -19.58
C LYS A 265 -19.12 19.88 -18.27
N LYS A 266 -17.80 19.81 -18.29
CA LYS A 266 -16.93 20.06 -17.13
C LYS A 266 -17.22 21.37 -16.41
N GLU A 267 -17.52 22.43 -17.15
CA GLU A 267 -17.81 23.76 -16.57
C GLU A 267 -19.04 23.75 -15.66
N SER A 268 -20.09 23.00 -16.03
CA SER A 268 -21.27 22.84 -15.19
C SER A 268 -20.95 22.15 -13.87
N VAL A 269 -20.10 21.09 -13.92
CA VAL A 269 -19.66 20.39 -12.72
C VAL A 269 -18.81 21.30 -11.83
N ILE A 270 -17.87 22.03 -12.41
CA ILE A 270 -17.02 23.00 -11.67
C ILE A 270 -17.90 24.07 -11.01
N THR A 271 -18.89 24.60 -11.72
CA THR A 271 -19.84 25.58 -11.14
C THR A 271 -20.62 24.97 -9.98
N GLY A 272 -21.05 23.71 -10.11
CA GLY A 272 -21.74 22.99 -9.03
C GLY A 272 -20.88 22.77 -7.80
N ILE A 273 -19.58 22.45 -7.97
CA ILE A 273 -18.62 22.31 -6.86
C ILE A 273 -18.44 23.67 -6.16
N ASN A 274 -18.19 24.73 -6.93
CA ASN A 274 -17.91 26.06 -6.41
C ASN A 274 -19.13 26.72 -5.73
N SER A 275 -20.35 26.38 -6.16
CA SER A 275 -21.59 26.87 -5.56
C SER A 275 -22.07 26.05 -4.36
N GLY A 276 -21.49 24.87 -4.11
CA GLY A 276 -21.94 23.95 -3.07
C GLY A 276 -23.18 23.13 -3.45
N SER A 277 -23.65 23.15 -4.72
CA SER A 277 -24.77 22.34 -5.18
C SER A 277 -24.38 20.88 -5.51
N CYS A 278 -23.08 20.57 -5.54
CA CYS A 278 -22.53 19.23 -5.66
C CYS A 278 -22.01 18.79 -4.29
N ASP A 279 -22.63 17.77 -3.71
CA ASP A 279 -22.29 17.28 -2.37
C ASP A 279 -21.08 16.33 -2.40
N ILE A 280 -21.02 15.44 -3.39
CA ILE A 280 -19.92 14.49 -3.56
C ILE A 280 -19.38 14.64 -4.97
N VAL A 281 -18.08 14.88 -5.09
CA VAL A 281 -17.38 14.89 -6.37
C VAL A 281 -16.29 13.82 -6.41
N ILE A 282 -16.32 13.01 -7.45
CA ILE A 282 -15.35 11.94 -7.70
C ILE A 282 -14.57 12.28 -8.95
N GLY A 283 -13.25 12.20 -8.87
CA GLY A 283 -12.45 12.54 -10.06
C GLY A 283 -10.96 12.31 -9.88
N THR A 284 -10.24 12.67 -10.95
CA THR A 284 -8.79 12.55 -11.00
C THR A 284 -8.10 13.82 -10.48
N HIS A 285 -6.81 13.97 -10.76
CA HIS A 285 -6.04 15.19 -10.48
C HIS A 285 -6.68 16.48 -11.02
N SER A 286 -7.70 16.39 -11.87
CA SER A 286 -8.52 17.53 -12.31
C SER A 286 -9.16 18.28 -11.14
N LEU A 287 -9.49 17.57 -10.05
CA LEU A 287 -10.05 18.14 -8.82
C LEU A 287 -9.06 19.05 -8.06
N LEU A 288 -7.77 18.95 -8.36
CA LEU A 288 -6.70 19.80 -7.81
C LEU A 288 -6.41 21.01 -8.70
N GLY A 289 -7.25 21.27 -9.72
CA GLY A 289 -7.10 22.38 -10.66
C GLY A 289 -7.37 23.74 -10.00
N GLU A 290 -6.76 24.81 -10.50
CA GLU A 290 -6.93 26.19 -9.96
C GLU A 290 -8.34 26.76 -10.11
N LYS A 291 -9.15 26.19 -11.03
CA LYS A 291 -10.55 26.62 -11.25
C LYS A 291 -11.53 26.06 -10.22
N ILE A 292 -11.08 25.14 -9.37
CA ILE A 292 -11.92 24.49 -8.37
C ILE A 292 -11.68 25.13 -7.03
N SER A 293 -12.75 25.66 -6.46
CA SER A 293 -12.82 26.18 -5.11
C SER A 293 -14.01 25.55 -4.41
N PHE A 294 -13.76 24.59 -3.56
CA PHE A 294 -14.83 23.98 -2.78
C PHE A 294 -15.49 25.03 -1.87
N ASN A 295 -16.82 25.02 -1.80
CA ASN A 295 -17.57 25.93 -0.95
C ASN A 295 -17.41 25.55 0.54
N ASP A 296 -17.55 24.26 0.84
CA ASP A 296 -17.45 23.74 2.21
C ASP A 296 -16.95 22.29 2.21
N LEU A 297 -15.69 22.07 1.89
CA LEU A 297 -15.07 20.73 1.85
C LEU A 297 -14.83 20.21 3.27
N GLY A 298 -15.57 19.16 3.67
CA GLY A 298 -15.41 18.49 4.97
C GLY A 298 -14.58 17.22 4.91
N LEU A 299 -14.67 16.46 3.81
CA LEU A 299 -13.98 15.17 3.68
C LEU A 299 -13.25 15.04 2.35
N LEU A 300 -11.96 14.73 2.42
CA LEU A 300 -11.13 14.38 1.27
C LEU A 300 -10.77 12.90 1.35
N ILE A 301 -11.19 12.13 0.36
CA ILE A 301 -10.83 10.72 0.21
C ILE A 301 -9.80 10.61 -0.91
N ILE A 302 -8.74 9.84 -0.66
CA ILE A 302 -7.65 9.64 -1.63
C ILE A 302 -7.50 8.15 -1.83
N ASP A 303 -7.78 7.68 -3.04
CA ASP A 303 -7.55 6.30 -3.41
C ASP A 303 -6.17 6.15 -4.06
N GLU A 304 -5.41 5.12 -3.60
CA GLU A 304 -4.07 4.78 -4.10
C GLU A 304 -3.11 5.99 -4.17
N GLU A 305 -2.90 6.67 -3.02
CA GLU A 305 -2.06 7.90 -2.89
C GLU A 305 -0.67 7.77 -3.53
N GLN A 306 -0.10 6.56 -3.61
CA GLN A 306 1.23 6.32 -4.18
C GLN A 306 1.32 6.66 -5.68
N HIS A 307 0.22 6.61 -6.41
CA HIS A 307 0.18 6.92 -7.84
C HIS A 307 0.16 8.42 -8.16
N PHE A 308 -0.02 9.28 -7.16
CA PHE A 308 0.02 10.73 -7.38
C PHE A 308 1.44 11.27 -7.41
N GLY A 309 1.74 12.10 -8.41
CA GLY A 309 3.02 12.78 -8.54
C GLY A 309 3.28 13.83 -7.44
N VAL A 310 4.54 14.23 -7.28
CA VAL A 310 4.99 15.16 -6.21
C VAL A 310 4.19 16.46 -6.17
N LYS A 311 3.93 17.10 -7.31
CA LYS A 311 3.15 18.35 -7.40
C LYS A 311 1.71 18.18 -6.90
N HIS A 312 1.10 17.04 -7.18
CA HIS A 312 -0.26 16.74 -6.70
C HIS A 312 -0.27 16.50 -5.19
N LYS A 313 0.73 15.79 -4.66
CA LYS A 313 0.90 15.57 -3.21
C LYS A 313 1.07 16.88 -2.44
N GLU A 314 1.78 17.86 -2.99
CA GLU A 314 1.91 19.19 -2.37
C GLU A 314 0.58 19.93 -2.35
N LYS A 315 -0.24 19.86 -3.40
CA LYS A 315 -1.58 20.46 -3.42
C LYS A 315 -2.53 19.77 -2.43
N ILE A 316 -2.51 18.45 -2.38
CA ILE A 316 -3.26 17.65 -1.40
C ILE A 316 -2.86 18.04 0.02
N LYS A 317 -1.55 18.25 0.29
CA LYS A 317 -1.05 18.67 1.60
C LYS A 317 -1.64 20.00 2.05
N LYS A 318 -1.82 20.95 1.14
CA LYS A 318 -2.43 22.26 1.46
C LYS A 318 -3.92 22.15 1.80
N LEU A 319 -4.64 21.17 1.25
CA LEU A 319 -6.04 20.94 1.56
C LEU A 319 -6.24 20.24 2.91
N ARG A 320 -5.22 19.57 3.43
CA ARG A 320 -5.32 18.70 4.63
C ARG A 320 -5.45 19.45 5.96
N ASP A 321 -5.11 20.72 6.04
CA ASP A 321 -4.89 21.39 7.34
C ASP A 321 -6.16 21.49 8.21
N ASN A 322 -7.36 21.60 7.61
CA ASN A 322 -8.62 21.83 8.34
C ASN A 322 -9.76 20.87 7.96
N ILE A 323 -9.49 19.83 7.19
CA ILE A 323 -10.51 18.89 6.71
C ILE A 323 -10.17 17.46 7.15
N HIS A 324 -11.20 16.61 7.18
CA HIS A 324 -11.00 15.18 7.38
C HIS A 324 -10.38 14.55 6.13
N VAL A 325 -9.37 13.71 6.32
CA VAL A 325 -8.69 13.01 5.22
C VAL A 325 -8.70 11.51 5.46
N LEU A 326 -9.24 10.78 4.49
CA LEU A 326 -9.27 9.34 4.45
C LEU A 326 -8.45 8.85 3.25
N THR A 327 -7.44 8.04 3.48
CA THR A 327 -6.63 7.47 2.39
C THR A 327 -6.85 5.96 2.33
N LEU A 328 -7.10 5.46 1.13
CA LEU A 328 -7.26 4.04 0.85
C LEU A 328 -6.03 3.54 0.11
N THR A 329 -5.53 2.36 0.46
CA THR A 329 -4.43 1.73 -0.28
C THR A 329 -4.46 0.21 -0.16
N ALA A 330 -4.13 -0.47 -1.26
CA ALA A 330 -3.87 -1.91 -1.27
C ALA A 330 -2.40 -2.22 -0.96
N THR A 331 -1.50 -1.33 -1.37
CA THR A 331 -0.04 -1.51 -1.26
C THR A 331 0.60 -0.30 -0.60
N PRO A 332 0.58 -0.21 0.74
CA PRO A 332 1.17 0.94 1.43
C PRO A 332 2.67 0.99 1.15
N ILE A 333 3.15 2.14 0.68
CA ILE A 333 4.59 2.38 0.56
C ILE A 333 5.20 2.27 1.97
N PRO A 334 6.40 1.67 2.14
CA PRO A 334 7.05 1.56 3.44
C PRO A 334 7.10 2.87 4.23
N ARG A 335 7.25 4.00 3.55
CA ARG A 335 7.24 5.34 4.15
C ARG A 335 5.87 5.69 4.75
N THR A 336 4.77 5.44 4.03
CA THR A 336 3.40 5.74 4.49
C THR A 336 3.04 4.85 5.69
N LEU A 337 3.41 3.57 5.61
CA LEU A 337 3.25 2.62 6.72
C LEU A 337 4.10 3.01 7.93
N GLN A 338 5.35 3.45 7.71
CA GLN A 338 6.23 3.92 8.77
C GLN A 338 5.66 5.15 9.49
N LEU A 339 5.01 6.07 8.77
CA LEU A 339 4.34 7.23 9.33
C LEU A 339 3.15 6.84 10.20
N ALA A 340 2.38 5.86 9.77
CA ALA A 340 1.27 5.32 10.54
C ALA A 340 1.79 4.60 11.81
N MET A 341 2.84 3.79 11.71
CA MET A 341 3.45 3.10 12.85
C MET A 341 4.12 4.03 13.87
N THR A 342 4.50 5.24 13.47
CA THR A 342 5.06 6.27 14.39
C THR A 342 3.99 7.10 15.09
N GLY A 343 2.70 6.83 14.85
CA GLY A 343 1.58 7.57 15.45
C GLY A 343 1.37 8.97 14.88
N VAL A 344 2.02 9.29 13.76
CA VAL A 344 1.82 10.56 13.04
C VAL A 344 0.53 10.55 12.22
N ARG A 345 0.06 9.34 11.85
CA ARG A 345 -1.15 9.11 11.09
C ARG A 345 -1.90 7.90 11.66
N ASP A 346 -3.21 7.99 11.76
CA ASP A 346 -4.03 6.87 12.21
C ASP A 346 -4.11 5.77 11.14
N LEU A 347 -4.13 4.50 11.56
CA LEU A 347 -4.11 3.34 10.68
C LEU A 347 -5.19 2.34 11.08
N SER A 348 -6.01 1.93 10.09
CA SER A 348 -6.88 0.76 10.22
C SER A 348 -6.52 -0.26 9.15
N ILE A 349 -6.41 -1.52 9.54
CA ILE A 349 -6.01 -2.62 8.65
C ILE A 349 -7.19 -3.57 8.47
N ILE A 350 -7.56 -3.83 7.22
CA ILE A 350 -8.53 -4.84 6.83
C ILE A 350 -7.72 -6.03 6.32
N ALA A 351 -7.49 -7.01 7.20
CA ALA A 351 -6.67 -8.18 6.92
C ALA A 351 -7.51 -9.40 6.49
N SER A 352 -8.80 -9.41 6.85
CA SER A 352 -9.71 -10.52 6.56
C SER A 352 -10.40 -10.32 5.20
N PRO A 353 -10.33 -11.31 4.29
CA PRO A 353 -11.09 -11.26 3.04
C PRO A 353 -12.60 -11.41 3.32
N PRO A 354 -13.48 -10.87 2.44
CA PRO A 354 -14.92 -11.16 2.50
C PRO A 354 -15.20 -12.66 2.45
N ILE A 355 -16.28 -13.09 3.10
CA ILE A 355 -16.63 -14.51 3.27
C ILE A 355 -16.82 -15.21 1.90
N ASP A 356 -17.37 -14.52 0.93
CA ASP A 356 -17.68 -15.06 -0.41
C ASP A 356 -16.51 -15.00 -1.39
N ARG A 357 -15.32 -14.57 -0.96
CA ARG A 357 -14.16 -14.49 -1.85
C ARG A 357 -13.65 -15.89 -2.19
N ARG A 358 -13.87 -16.28 -3.44
CA ARG A 358 -13.34 -17.55 -3.96
C ARG A 358 -11.84 -17.44 -4.23
N ALA A 359 -11.11 -18.51 -3.92
CA ALA A 359 -9.71 -18.59 -4.30
C ALA A 359 -9.56 -18.63 -5.83
N ILE A 360 -8.50 -17.98 -6.34
CA ILE A 360 -8.17 -18.03 -7.77
C ILE A 360 -7.58 -19.41 -8.07
N GLU A 361 -8.20 -20.13 -8.99
CA GLU A 361 -7.65 -21.39 -9.50
C GLU A 361 -6.48 -21.05 -10.43
N THR A 362 -5.30 -21.53 -10.06
CA THR A 362 -4.06 -21.25 -10.79
C THR A 362 -3.48 -22.53 -11.37
N TYR A 363 -3.19 -22.51 -12.66
CA TYR A 363 -2.59 -23.61 -13.40
C TYR A 363 -1.24 -23.20 -13.98
N VAL A 364 -0.23 -24.07 -13.82
CA VAL A 364 1.12 -23.84 -14.38
C VAL A 364 1.45 -25.04 -15.28
N PHE A 365 1.67 -24.76 -16.57
CA PHE A 365 2.00 -25.79 -17.56
C PHE A 365 2.90 -25.23 -18.67
N PRO A 366 3.57 -26.09 -19.45
CA PRO A 366 4.29 -25.65 -20.64
C PRO A 366 3.38 -24.91 -21.61
N ASN A 367 3.94 -23.98 -22.39
CA ASN A 367 3.16 -23.23 -23.37
C ASN A 367 2.50 -24.19 -24.38
N ASP A 368 1.18 -24.34 -24.25
CA ASP A 368 0.36 -25.15 -25.15
C ASP A 368 -0.70 -24.26 -25.80
N PRO A 369 -0.61 -24.04 -27.11
CA PRO A 369 -1.57 -23.22 -27.85
C PRO A 369 -3.01 -23.73 -27.76
N LEU A 370 -3.24 -25.01 -27.65
CA LEU A 370 -4.57 -25.61 -27.56
C LEU A 370 -5.24 -25.30 -26.21
N VAL A 371 -4.49 -25.32 -25.13
CA VAL A 371 -4.99 -24.97 -23.79
C VAL A 371 -5.35 -23.49 -23.71
N VAL A 372 -4.51 -22.62 -24.29
CA VAL A 372 -4.77 -21.18 -24.40
C VAL A 372 -6.05 -20.92 -25.21
N LYS A 373 -6.20 -21.56 -26.35
CA LYS A 373 -7.40 -21.47 -27.20
C LYS A 373 -8.65 -21.89 -26.42
N GLU A 374 -8.61 -23.04 -25.74
CA GLU A 374 -9.74 -23.55 -24.97
C GLU A 374 -10.12 -22.58 -23.84
N ALA A 375 -9.14 -22.06 -23.10
CA ALA A 375 -9.38 -21.12 -22.01
C ALA A 375 -10.08 -19.82 -22.51
N LEU A 376 -9.61 -19.26 -23.61
CA LEU A 376 -10.18 -18.06 -24.21
C LEU A 376 -11.59 -18.29 -24.75
N LEU A 377 -11.84 -19.37 -25.45
CA LEU A 377 -13.16 -19.72 -25.99
C LEU A 377 -14.16 -20.04 -24.89
N ARG A 378 -13.72 -20.75 -23.83
CA ARG A 378 -14.56 -21.05 -22.66
C ARG A 378 -15.02 -19.74 -21.98
N GLU A 379 -14.10 -18.79 -21.80
CA GLU A 379 -14.44 -17.49 -21.19
C GLU A 379 -15.43 -16.70 -22.04
N ARG A 380 -15.18 -16.60 -23.34
CA ARG A 380 -16.10 -15.95 -24.27
C ARG A 380 -17.48 -16.60 -24.28
N HIS A 381 -17.57 -17.94 -24.27
CA HIS A 381 -18.86 -18.65 -24.21
C HIS A 381 -19.66 -18.35 -22.92
N ARG A 382 -18.97 -18.02 -21.83
CA ARG A 382 -19.62 -17.58 -20.59
C ARG A 382 -20.02 -16.09 -20.64
N GLY A 383 -19.72 -15.37 -21.70
CA GLY A 383 -19.90 -13.92 -21.80
C GLY A 383 -18.87 -13.12 -21.00
N GLY A 384 -17.78 -13.78 -20.61
CA GLY A 384 -16.68 -13.15 -19.88
C GLY A 384 -15.59 -12.64 -20.80
N GLN A 385 -14.60 -11.98 -20.18
CA GLN A 385 -13.44 -11.39 -20.84
C GLN A 385 -12.14 -11.97 -20.26
N SER A 386 -11.04 -11.83 -21.00
CA SER A 386 -9.74 -12.37 -20.58
C SER A 386 -8.64 -11.32 -20.66
N PHE A 387 -7.72 -11.37 -19.69
CA PHE A 387 -6.44 -10.70 -19.77
C PHE A 387 -5.39 -11.64 -20.35
N TYR A 388 -4.60 -11.15 -21.28
CA TYR A 388 -3.41 -11.83 -21.80
C TYR A 388 -2.17 -10.96 -21.53
N VAL A 389 -1.39 -11.34 -20.52
CA VAL A 389 -0.23 -10.54 -20.10
C VAL A 389 1.05 -11.11 -20.68
N VAL A 390 1.82 -10.26 -21.36
CA VAL A 390 3.11 -10.60 -21.95
C VAL A 390 4.23 -9.79 -21.29
N PRO A 391 5.44 -10.36 -21.13
CA PRO A 391 6.54 -9.67 -20.45
C PRO A 391 7.17 -8.56 -21.29
N ARG A 392 7.12 -8.66 -22.64
CA ARG A 392 7.76 -7.73 -23.56
C ARG A 392 6.80 -7.28 -24.65
N ILE A 393 7.03 -6.06 -25.16
CA ILE A 393 6.26 -5.53 -26.30
C ILE A 393 6.46 -6.38 -27.56
N SER A 394 7.68 -6.90 -27.78
CA SER A 394 7.96 -7.80 -28.91
C SER A 394 7.12 -9.08 -28.90
N ASP A 395 6.72 -9.56 -27.73
CA ASP A 395 5.91 -10.79 -27.62
C ASP A 395 4.44 -10.53 -28.00
N ILE A 396 4.01 -9.27 -28.12
CA ILE A 396 2.64 -8.90 -28.48
C ILE A 396 2.33 -9.35 -29.91
N GLU A 397 3.24 -9.08 -30.85
CA GLU A 397 3.07 -9.44 -32.27
C GLU A 397 2.86 -10.94 -32.44
N ASP A 398 3.66 -11.77 -31.74
CA ASP A 398 3.54 -13.23 -31.77
C ASP A 398 2.15 -13.69 -31.28
N ILE A 399 1.62 -13.04 -30.23
CA ILE A 399 0.30 -13.39 -29.68
C ILE A 399 -0.83 -12.88 -30.61
N GLU A 400 -0.69 -11.73 -31.22
CA GLU A 400 -1.67 -11.23 -32.20
C GLU A 400 -1.75 -12.15 -33.43
N GLU A 401 -0.61 -12.63 -33.96
CA GLU A 401 -0.55 -13.60 -35.04
C GLU A 401 -1.19 -14.91 -34.64
N TYR A 402 -0.85 -15.41 -33.45
CA TYR A 402 -1.47 -16.63 -32.88
C TYR A 402 -2.99 -16.51 -32.79
N LEU A 403 -3.52 -15.40 -32.25
CA LEU A 403 -4.97 -15.22 -32.13
C LEU A 403 -5.65 -15.13 -33.50
N LYS A 404 -5.06 -14.43 -34.46
CA LYS A 404 -5.59 -14.34 -35.84
C LYS A 404 -5.66 -15.71 -36.53
N GLU A 405 -4.64 -16.55 -36.34
CA GLU A 405 -4.55 -17.84 -37.03
C GLU A 405 -5.38 -18.94 -36.33
N PHE A 406 -5.30 -19.03 -35.01
CA PHE A 406 -5.86 -20.17 -34.25
C PHE A 406 -7.18 -19.87 -33.56
N VAL A 407 -7.52 -18.60 -33.31
CA VAL A 407 -8.73 -18.19 -32.57
C VAL A 407 -9.39 -16.97 -33.21
N PRO A 408 -9.71 -17.01 -34.51
CA PRO A 408 -10.22 -15.84 -35.26
C PRO A 408 -11.56 -15.30 -34.76
N GLU A 409 -12.28 -16.09 -33.95
CA GLU A 409 -13.57 -15.68 -33.39
C GLU A 409 -13.44 -14.64 -32.26
N ILE A 410 -12.24 -14.45 -31.70
CA ILE A 410 -12.00 -13.56 -30.56
C ILE A 410 -11.62 -12.17 -31.02
N ASN A 411 -12.34 -11.17 -30.51
CA ASN A 411 -11.97 -9.77 -30.65
C ASN A 411 -10.99 -9.36 -29.55
N TYR A 412 -9.84 -8.85 -29.92
CA TYR A 412 -8.84 -8.44 -28.96
C TYR A 412 -8.42 -6.97 -29.15
N ILE A 413 -7.92 -6.39 -28.08
CA ILE A 413 -7.31 -5.05 -28.07
C ILE A 413 -5.97 -5.11 -27.34
N THR A 414 -5.01 -4.32 -27.79
CA THR A 414 -3.64 -4.34 -27.26
C THR A 414 -3.28 -3.05 -26.57
N VAL A 415 -2.62 -3.15 -25.38
CA VAL A 415 -2.16 -2.01 -24.59
C VAL A 415 -0.74 -2.24 -24.07
N HIS A 416 0.15 -1.24 -24.28
CA HIS A 416 1.53 -1.29 -23.79
C HIS A 416 2.07 0.10 -23.44
N GLY A 417 3.15 0.18 -22.61
CA GLY A 417 3.66 1.42 -22.01
C GLY A 417 4.25 2.45 -22.94
N GLN A 418 4.55 2.09 -24.18
CA GLN A 418 5.02 3.06 -25.18
C GLN A 418 3.86 3.81 -25.85
N MET A 419 2.61 3.40 -25.59
CA MET A 419 1.45 4.12 -26.11
C MET A 419 1.24 5.43 -25.34
N PRO A 420 0.69 6.48 -25.98
CA PRO A 420 0.24 7.68 -25.29
C PRO A 420 -0.78 7.35 -24.23
N SER A 421 -0.68 7.94 -23.02
CA SER A 421 -1.58 7.68 -21.89
C SER A 421 -3.07 7.80 -22.25
N LYS A 422 -3.41 8.74 -23.14
CA LYS A 422 -4.78 8.89 -23.66
C LYS A 422 -5.26 7.64 -24.39
N GLN A 423 -4.42 7.08 -25.25
CA GLN A 423 -4.78 5.90 -26.04
C GLN A 423 -4.90 4.66 -25.14
N ILE A 424 -4.04 4.56 -24.11
CA ILE A 424 -4.12 3.49 -23.12
C ILE A 424 -5.48 3.55 -22.42
N GLU A 425 -5.87 4.71 -21.89
CA GLU A 425 -7.14 4.89 -21.20
C GLU A 425 -8.35 4.61 -22.10
N ASP A 426 -8.33 5.11 -23.34
CA ASP A 426 -9.43 4.90 -24.30
C ASP A 426 -9.60 3.40 -24.60
N ARG A 427 -8.49 2.67 -24.85
CA ARG A 427 -8.53 1.22 -25.12
C ARG A 427 -8.96 0.38 -23.91
N ILE A 428 -8.49 0.73 -22.70
CA ILE A 428 -8.93 0.04 -21.48
C ILE A 428 -10.42 0.30 -21.22
N ASN A 429 -10.90 1.51 -21.51
CA ASN A 429 -12.33 1.81 -21.39
C ASN A 429 -13.17 1.01 -22.41
N ASP A 430 -12.71 0.86 -23.65
CA ASP A 430 -13.40 0.05 -24.66
C ASP A 430 -13.46 -1.43 -24.24
N PHE A 431 -12.38 -1.94 -23.62
CA PHE A 431 -12.38 -3.28 -23.03
C PHE A 431 -13.34 -3.38 -21.85
N TYR A 432 -13.35 -2.42 -20.93
CA TYR A 432 -14.28 -2.36 -19.81
C TYR A 432 -15.74 -2.37 -20.24
N MET A 433 -16.08 -1.69 -21.35
CA MET A 433 -17.42 -1.66 -21.93
C MET A 433 -17.82 -2.97 -22.65
N GLY A 434 -16.95 -3.98 -22.68
CA GLY A 434 -17.23 -5.27 -23.30
C GLY A 434 -17.11 -5.28 -24.83
N SER A 435 -16.46 -4.29 -25.43
CA SER A 435 -16.28 -4.22 -26.89
C SER A 435 -15.26 -5.25 -27.40
N TYR A 436 -14.45 -5.82 -26.53
CA TYR A 436 -13.41 -6.80 -26.81
C TYR A 436 -13.44 -7.94 -25.83
N ASP A 437 -13.13 -9.14 -26.32
CA ASP A 437 -13.09 -10.36 -25.52
C ASP A 437 -11.76 -10.52 -24.78
N VAL A 438 -10.65 -10.02 -25.36
CA VAL A 438 -9.29 -10.17 -24.80
C VAL A 438 -8.56 -8.84 -24.80
N LEU A 439 -7.94 -8.49 -23.65
CA LEU A 439 -6.98 -7.43 -23.53
C LEU A 439 -5.56 -8.00 -23.46
N ILE A 440 -4.79 -7.79 -24.54
CA ILE A 440 -3.35 -8.11 -24.57
C ILE A 440 -2.59 -6.94 -23.97
N SER A 441 -1.79 -7.19 -22.95
CA SER A 441 -1.04 -6.10 -22.31
C SER A 441 0.34 -6.53 -21.85
N THR A 442 1.24 -5.57 -21.72
CA THR A 442 2.41 -5.73 -20.87
C THR A 442 2.01 -5.51 -19.41
N THR A 443 2.96 -5.53 -18.46
CA THR A 443 2.72 -5.40 -17.00
C THR A 443 2.10 -4.06 -16.54
N ILE A 444 1.41 -3.34 -17.41
CA ILE A 444 0.91 -1.96 -17.21
C ILE A 444 -0.51 -1.93 -16.63
N ILE A 445 -1.18 -3.08 -16.49
CA ILE A 445 -2.51 -3.09 -15.89
C ILE A 445 -2.39 -2.57 -14.46
N GLU A 446 -2.87 -1.34 -14.26
CA GLU A 446 -2.82 -0.68 -12.96
C GLU A 446 -3.61 -1.48 -11.92
N SER A 447 -3.06 -1.58 -10.72
CA SER A 447 -3.75 -2.20 -9.58
C SER A 447 -5.04 -1.42 -9.25
N GLY A 448 -6.07 -2.14 -8.85
CA GLY A 448 -7.34 -1.54 -8.42
C GLY A 448 -8.42 -1.45 -9.50
N LEU A 449 -8.14 -1.83 -10.74
CA LEU A 449 -9.17 -1.96 -11.76
C LEU A 449 -10.06 -3.17 -11.48
N ASP A 450 -11.34 -2.93 -11.29
CA ASP A 450 -12.35 -3.98 -11.22
C ASP A 450 -13.04 -4.10 -12.59
N ILE A 451 -12.80 -5.21 -13.27
CA ILE A 451 -13.48 -5.56 -14.51
C ILE A 451 -14.27 -6.84 -14.26
N PRO A 452 -15.55 -6.74 -13.90
CA PRO A 452 -16.34 -7.84 -13.38
C PRO A 452 -16.42 -9.04 -14.32
N ASN A 453 -16.32 -8.80 -15.62
CA ASN A 453 -16.40 -9.83 -16.64
C ASN A 453 -15.04 -10.48 -16.98
N ALA A 454 -13.92 -9.96 -16.50
CA ALA A 454 -12.59 -10.46 -16.79
C ALA A 454 -12.15 -11.51 -15.76
N ASN A 455 -12.60 -12.74 -15.93
CA ASN A 455 -12.39 -13.85 -14.98
C ASN A 455 -11.24 -14.77 -15.35
N THR A 456 -10.63 -14.60 -16.51
CA THR A 456 -9.49 -15.41 -16.97
C THR A 456 -8.27 -14.52 -17.19
N LEU A 457 -7.15 -14.91 -16.55
CA LEU A 457 -5.84 -14.26 -16.71
C LEU A 457 -4.84 -15.26 -17.26
N ILE A 458 -4.29 -14.98 -18.44
CA ILE A 458 -3.23 -15.77 -19.06
C ILE A 458 -1.93 -14.98 -18.94
N ILE A 459 -0.91 -15.60 -18.35
CA ILE A 459 0.41 -15.01 -18.19
C ILE A 459 1.39 -15.75 -19.10
N HIS A 460 1.83 -15.09 -20.15
CA HIS A 460 2.80 -15.63 -21.10
C HIS A 460 4.21 -15.55 -20.53
N ARG A 461 4.98 -16.66 -20.56
CA ARG A 461 6.37 -16.70 -20.07
C ARG A 461 6.52 -16.11 -18.66
N SER A 462 5.75 -16.64 -17.71
CA SER A 462 5.69 -16.13 -16.33
C SER A 462 7.06 -15.98 -15.63
N CYS A 463 8.06 -16.80 -16.00
CA CYS A 463 9.44 -16.70 -15.49
C CYS A 463 10.12 -15.35 -15.80
N LEU A 464 9.72 -14.66 -16.89
CA LEU A 464 10.29 -13.37 -17.26
C LEU A 464 9.65 -12.18 -16.55
N LEU A 465 8.53 -12.35 -15.85
CA LEU A 465 7.91 -11.28 -15.08
C LEU A 465 8.78 -10.80 -13.91
N TYR A 466 9.61 -11.69 -13.35
CA TYR A 466 10.56 -11.34 -12.28
C TYR A 466 11.88 -10.77 -12.79
N THR A 467 12.21 -10.97 -14.06
CA THR A 467 13.48 -10.55 -14.66
C THR A 467 13.35 -9.30 -15.54
N SER A 468 12.14 -8.85 -15.85
CA SER A 468 11.91 -7.58 -16.53
C SER A 468 12.17 -6.44 -15.55
N PRO A 469 13.12 -5.53 -15.82
CA PRO A 469 13.30 -4.34 -15.01
C PRO A 469 11.98 -3.56 -15.01
N SER A 470 11.49 -3.23 -13.82
CA SER A 470 10.35 -2.34 -13.67
C SER A 470 10.67 -0.99 -14.35
N PRO A 471 9.70 -0.29 -14.95
CA PRO A 471 9.92 1.08 -15.42
C PRO A 471 10.48 2.02 -14.35
N ARG A 472 10.35 1.67 -13.07
CA ARG A 472 10.97 2.37 -11.94
C ARG A 472 12.46 2.09 -11.79
N ASP A 473 12.95 0.95 -12.28
CA ASP A 473 14.36 0.57 -12.23
C ASP A 473 15.15 1.21 -13.38
N LEU A 474 14.45 1.66 -14.44
CA LEU A 474 15.04 2.37 -15.58
C LEU A 474 15.04 3.91 -15.41
N ALA A 475 14.44 4.43 -14.34
CA ALA A 475 14.33 5.87 -14.06
C ALA A 475 15.29 6.35 -12.95
N GLN A 476 16.35 5.58 -12.67
CA GLN A 476 17.44 5.98 -11.77
C GLN A 476 18.61 6.60 -12.53
#